data_541890f4f5a685c74f949796f3f42292
#
_entry.id   541890f4f5a685c74f949796f3f42292
#
_cell.length_a   1.000
_cell.length_b   1.000
_cell.length_c   1.000
_cell.angle_alpha   90.00
_cell.angle_beta   90.00
_cell.angle_gamma   90.00
#
_symmetry.space_group_name_H-M   'P 1'
#
loop_
_entity.id
_entity.type
_entity.pdbx_description
1 polymer ?
#
loop_
_entity_poly.entity_id
_entity_poly.type
_entity_poly.pdbx_seq_one_letter_code
_entity_poly.pdbx_strand_id
1 'polypeptide(L)'
;MEAVLRLVEAIPEGRATTYGRIAAAFGTGPRVVGRIMRDWGGSVPWWRVVNVHGTFPTSVRGEGMEHWEREGMPVDAERGRLLLEACSIEEDWLVATAARILFDLRKHSVPEEGSRRGR
;
A
#
# COMPACT_ATOMS: atom_id res chain seq x y z
N MET A 1 6.23 -9.05 -3.50
CA MET A 1 4.94 -9.18 -2.83
C MET A 1 5.00 -8.77 -1.37
N GLU A 2 5.86 -9.35 -0.60
CA GLU A 2 5.94 -9.03 0.81
C GLU A 2 6.28 -7.57 1.06
N ALA A 3 7.14 -6.99 0.22
CA ALA A 3 7.54 -5.61 0.39
C ALA A 3 6.35 -4.67 0.27
N VAL A 4 5.49 -4.91 -0.71
CA VAL A 4 4.30 -4.09 -0.92
C VAL A 4 3.38 -4.18 0.30
N LEU A 5 3.15 -5.39 0.80
CA LEU A 5 2.27 -5.57 1.95
C LEU A 5 2.83 -4.89 3.20
N ARG A 6 4.13 -4.93 3.38
CA ARG A 6 4.74 -4.24 4.51
C ARG A 6 4.59 -2.74 4.42
N LEU A 7 4.70 -2.19 3.22
CA LEU A 7 4.50 -0.76 3.06
C LEU A 7 3.07 -0.38 3.36
N VAL A 8 2.10 -1.15 2.86
CA VAL A 8 0.70 -0.85 3.12
C VAL A 8 0.41 -0.89 4.62
N GLU A 9 0.99 -1.86 5.31
CA GLU A 9 0.79 -1.98 6.74
C GLU A 9 1.35 -0.78 7.49
N ALA A 10 2.37 -0.14 6.94
CA ALA A 10 3.01 1.01 7.58
C ALA A 10 2.27 2.32 7.34
N ILE A 11 1.31 2.35 6.42
CA ILE A 11 0.57 3.59 6.15
C ILE A 11 -0.22 3.98 7.39
N PRO A 12 -0.05 5.22 7.88
CA PRO A 12 -0.76 5.63 9.10
C PRO A 12 -2.26 5.71 8.89
N GLU A 13 -2.97 5.53 9.97
CA GLU A 13 -4.42 5.66 9.98
C GLU A 13 -4.81 7.06 9.50
N GLY A 14 -5.85 7.13 8.66
CA GLY A 14 -6.33 8.40 8.14
C GLY A 14 -5.59 8.89 6.91
N ARG A 15 -4.57 8.16 6.44
CA ARG A 15 -3.82 8.54 5.26
C ARG A 15 -3.98 7.48 4.19
N ALA A 16 -3.72 7.87 2.94
CA ALA A 16 -3.93 6.98 1.81
C ALA A 16 -2.90 7.22 0.72
N THR A 17 -2.80 6.26 -0.19
CA THR A 17 -1.98 6.40 -1.38
C THR A 17 -2.64 5.64 -2.51
N THR A 18 -1.97 5.59 -3.67
CA THR A 18 -2.52 4.89 -4.84
C THR A 18 -1.63 3.73 -5.20
N TYR A 19 -2.22 2.80 -5.97
CA TYR A 19 -1.45 1.66 -6.49
C TYR A 19 -0.25 2.15 -7.29
N GLY A 20 -0.45 3.21 -8.08
CA GLY A 20 0.63 3.73 -8.90
C GLY A 20 1.77 4.32 -8.10
N ARG A 21 1.46 5.00 -7.01
CA ARG A 21 2.50 5.58 -6.18
C ARG A 21 3.31 4.53 -5.47
N ILE A 22 2.65 3.49 -4.97
CA ILE A 22 3.37 2.38 -4.36
C ILE A 22 4.27 1.72 -5.41
N ALA A 23 3.72 1.50 -6.60
CA ALA A 23 4.48 0.87 -7.67
C ALA A 23 5.72 1.68 -8.01
N ALA A 24 5.58 3.00 -8.10
CA ALA A 24 6.72 3.85 -8.42
C ALA A 24 7.79 3.78 -7.34
N ALA A 25 7.39 3.71 -6.08
CA ALA A 25 8.34 3.63 -4.98
C ALA A 25 9.16 2.35 -5.00
N PHE A 26 8.59 1.27 -5.54
CA PHE A 26 9.29 -0.01 -5.63
C PHE A 26 9.84 -0.29 -7.03
N GLY A 27 9.63 0.60 -7.99
CA GLY A 27 10.13 0.40 -9.34
C GLY A 27 9.38 -0.66 -10.12
N THR A 28 8.07 -0.78 -9.88
CA THR A 28 7.24 -1.75 -10.59
C THR A 28 6.02 -1.05 -11.15
N GLY A 29 5.07 -1.81 -11.70
CA GLY A 29 3.88 -1.24 -12.30
C GLY A 29 2.65 -1.33 -11.41
N PRO A 30 1.66 -0.44 -11.63
CA PRO A 30 0.47 -0.45 -10.76
C PRO A 30 -0.33 -1.74 -10.86
N ARG A 31 -0.26 -2.44 -11.98
CA ARG A 31 -0.97 -3.71 -12.10
C ARG A 31 -0.41 -4.76 -11.17
N VAL A 32 0.90 -4.74 -10.96
CA VAL A 32 1.53 -5.68 -10.05
C VAL A 32 1.04 -5.42 -8.63
N VAL A 33 1.03 -4.15 -8.23
CA VAL A 33 0.54 -3.78 -6.89
C VAL A 33 -0.93 -4.14 -6.75
N GLY A 34 -1.73 -3.87 -7.78
CA GLY A 34 -3.15 -4.20 -7.73
C GLY A 34 -3.40 -5.69 -7.55
N ARG A 35 -2.61 -6.53 -8.24
CA ARG A 35 -2.75 -7.96 -8.12
C ARG A 35 -2.37 -8.44 -6.72
N ILE A 36 -1.28 -7.89 -6.18
CA ILE A 36 -0.85 -8.25 -4.84
C ILE A 36 -1.94 -7.89 -3.83
N MET A 37 -2.52 -6.72 -3.97
CA MET A 37 -3.57 -6.29 -3.04
C MET A 37 -4.80 -7.17 -3.18
N ARG A 38 -5.16 -7.54 -4.40
CA ARG A 38 -6.32 -8.40 -4.61
C ARG A 38 -6.12 -9.77 -3.98
N ASP A 39 -4.94 -10.34 -4.16
CA ASP A 39 -4.68 -11.71 -3.74
C ASP A 39 -4.28 -11.82 -2.28
N TRP A 40 -3.61 -10.81 -1.73
CA TRP A 40 -3.00 -10.91 -0.41
C TRP A 40 -3.33 -9.76 0.53
N GLY A 41 -4.15 -8.80 0.08
CA GLY A 41 -4.37 -7.58 0.84
C GLY A 41 -5.29 -7.70 2.04
N GLY A 42 -5.93 -8.85 2.24
CA GLY A 42 -6.94 -8.96 3.27
C GLY A 42 -6.44 -8.78 4.69
N SER A 43 -5.14 -8.97 4.92
CA SER A 43 -4.58 -8.87 6.27
C SER A 43 -3.93 -7.52 6.56
N VAL A 44 -3.95 -6.60 5.60
CA VAL A 44 -3.37 -5.28 5.79
C VAL A 44 -4.46 -4.24 5.57
N PRO A 45 -4.23 -2.96 5.94
CA PRO A 45 -5.26 -1.93 5.76
C PRO A 45 -5.39 -1.53 4.28
N TRP A 46 -6.00 -2.42 3.51
CA TRP A 46 -6.12 -2.28 2.06
C TRP A 46 -6.93 -1.05 1.65
N TRP A 47 -7.81 -0.57 2.52
CA TRP A 47 -8.66 0.59 2.21
C TRP A 47 -7.85 1.89 2.16
N ARG A 48 -6.60 1.86 2.56
CA ARG A 48 -5.70 3.01 2.47
C ARG A 48 -4.98 3.06 1.13
N VAL A 49 -5.29 2.13 0.22
CA VAL A 49 -4.71 2.10 -1.12
C VAL A 49 -5.85 2.10 -2.12
N VAL A 50 -5.89 3.10 -2.98
CA VAL A 50 -6.97 3.28 -3.95
C VAL A 50 -6.38 3.52 -5.33
N ASN A 51 -7.24 3.58 -6.34
CA ASN A 51 -6.78 3.95 -7.68
C ASN A 51 -6.64 5.46 -7.75
N VAL A 52 -6.22 5.95 -8.92
CA VAL A 52 -5.93 7.37 -9.10
C VAL A 52 -7.18 8.23 -8.92
N HIS A 53 -8.35 7.64 -9.05
CA HIS A 53 -9.61 8.36 -8.87
C HIS A 53 -10.11 8.31 -7.42
N GLY A 54 -9.38 7.65 -6.54
CA GLY A 54 -9.76 7.57 -5.14
C GLY A 54 -10.80 6.51 -4.85
N THR A 55 -10.90 5.47 -5.68
CA THR A 55 -11.92 4.43 -5.50
C THR A 55 -11.30 3.05 -5.48
N PHE A 56 -12.15 2.07 -5.20
CA PHE A 56 -11.84 0.65 -5.21
C PHE A 56 -12.64 -0.05 -6.31
N PRO A 57 -12.30 -1.30 -6.60
CA PRO A 57 -13.22 -2.14 -7.37
C PRO A 57 -14.58 -2.20 -6.67
N THR A 58 -15.63 -2.29 -7.46
CA THR A 58 -16.99 -2.23 -6.94
C THR A 58 -17.25 -3.27 -5.86
N SER A 59 -16.63 -4.45 -5.99
CA SER A 59 -16.90 -5.54 -5.07
C SER A 59 -16.53 -5.25 -3.63
N VAL A 60 -15.59 -4.34 -3.40
CA VAL A 60 -15.15 -4.03 -2.02
C VAL A 60 -15.48 -2.61 -1.62
N ARG A 61 -16.23 -1.88 -2.45
CA ARG A 61 -16.46 -0.46 -2.21
C ARG A 61 -17.18 -0.20 -0.90
N GLY A 62 -18.23 -0.96 -0.63
CA GLY A 62 -19.00 -0.74 0.58
C GLY A 62 -18.19 -0.95 1.84
N GLU A 63 -17.45 -2.03 1.86
CA GLU A 63 -16.61 -2.35 3.02
C GLU A 63 -15.50 -1.32 3.17
N GLY A 64 -14.90 -0.90 2.06
CA GLY A 64 -13.85 0.10 2.11
C GLY A 64 -14.34 1.42 2.64
N MET A 65 -15.54 1.83 2.24
CA MET A 65 -16.11 3.09 2.70
C MET A 65 -16.39 3.07 4.19
N GLU A 66 -16.76 1.93 4.74
CA GLU A 66 -16.93 1.81 6.18
C GLU A 66 -15.62 2.05 6.92
N HIS A 67 -14.53 1.52 6.38
CA HIS A 67 -13.22 1.76 6.98
C HIS A 67 -12.83 3.24 6.89
N TRP A 68 -13.10 3.87 5.75
CA TRP A 68 -12.80 5.30 5.61
C TRP A 68 -13.54 6.11 6.66
N GLU A 69 -14.81 5.81 6.86
CA GLU A 69 -15.60 6.53 7.83
C GLU A 69 -15.06 6.35 9.24
N ARG A 70 -14.68 5.12 9.55
CA ARG A 70 -14.14 4.80 10.87
C ARG A 70 -12.86 5.56 11.16
N GLU A 71 -12.05 5.79 10.12
CA GLU A 71 -10.79 6.51 10.28
C GLU A 71 -10.94 8.02 10.10
N GLY A 72 -12.14 8.49 9.82
CA GLY A 72 -12.37 9.92 9.63
C GLY A 72 -11.73 10.48 8.37
N MET A 73 -11.59 9.65 7.33
CA MET A 73 -10.94 10.09 6.10
C MET A 73 -11.89 10.94 5.26
N PRO A 74 -11.34 11.93 4.54
CA PRO A 74 -12.17 12.83 3.74
C PRO A 74 -12.72 12.11 2.50
N VAL A 75 -14.04 12.05 2.40
CA VAL A 75 -14.70 11.30 1.34
C VAL A 75 -15.74 12.18 0.66
N ASP A 76 -15.81 12.06 -0.66
CA ASP A 76 -16.94 12.59 -1.42
C ASP A 76 -18.00 11.51 -1.40
N ALA A 77 -18.93 11.60 -0.48
CA ALA A 77 -19.91 10.54 -0.26
C ALA A 77 -20.81 10.35 -1.47
N GLU A 78 -21.07 11.44 -2.19
CA GLU A 78 -21.95 11.38 -3.36
C GLU A 78 -21.35 10.53 -4.45
N ARG A 79 -20.05 10.65 -4.66
CA ARG A 79 -19.35 9.91 -5.70
C ARG A 79 -18.66 8.67 -5.20
N GLY A 80 -18.67 8.43 -3.90
CA GLY A 80 -18.07 7.25 -3.31
C GLY A 80 -16.57 7.19 -3.51
N ARG A 81 -15.90 8.33 -3.42
CA ARG A 81 -14.46 8.34 -3.62
C ARG A 81 -13.75 9.13 -2.52
N LEU A 82 -12.53 8.74 -2.29
CA LEU A 82 -11.67 9.39 -1.31
C LEU A 82 -11.11 10.67 -1.91
N LEU A 83 -11.05 11.72 -1.10
CA LEU A 83 -10.46 12.98 -1.53
C LEU A 83 -8.97 12.91 -1.28
N LEU A 84 -8.24 12.36 -2.24
CA LEU A 84 -6.82 12.07 -2.08
C LEU A 84 -6.00 13.29 -1.75
N GLU A 85 -6.35 14.44 -2.32
CA GLU A 85 -5.56 15.64 -2.07
C GLU A 85 -5.56 16.04 -0.60
N ALA A 86 -6.53 15.56 0.17
CA ALA A 86 -6.64 15.92 1.58
C ALA A 86 -6.03 14.87 2.51
N CYS A 87 -5.69 13.68 2.00
CA CYS A 87 -5.20 12.63 2.87
C CYS A 87 -4.06 11.81 2.27
N SER A 88 -3.53 12.21 1.12
CA SER A 88 -2.43 11.47 0.50
C SER A 88 -1.20 11.48 1.38
N ILE A 89 -0.55 10.33 1.45
CA ILE A 89 0.75 10.26 2.10
C ILE A 89 1.78 10.89 1.19
N GLU A 90 2.81 11.49 1.77
CA GLU A 90 3.81 12.20 0.99
C GLU A 90 4.71 11.25 0.24
N GLU A 91 5.12 11.69 -0.95
CA GLU A 91 5.96 10.84 -1.79
C GLU A 91 7.28 10.52 -1.12
N ASP A 92 7.87 11.48 -0.42
CA ASP A 92 9.13 11.24 0.28
C ASP A 92 9.00 10.12 1.30
N TRP A 93 7.88 10.09 1.99
CA TRP A 93 7.62 9.03 2.96
C TRP A 93 7.56 7.66 2.26
N LEU A 94 6.89 7.61 1.12
CA LEU A 94 6.76 6.36 0.38
C LEU A 94 8.12 5.86 -0.09
N VAL A 95 8.92 6.75 -0.66
CA VAL A 95 10.23 6.37 -1.17
C VAL A 95 11.13 5.90 -0.03
N ALA A 96 11.17 6.64 1.06
CA ALA A 96 12.03 6.28 2.18
C ALA A 96 11.58 4.97 2.83
N THR A 97 10.27 4.78 2.95
CA THR A 97 9.75 3.57 3.57
C THR A 97 10.01 2.36 2.69
N ALA A 98 9.81 2.49 1.38
CA ALA A 98 10.09 1.41 0.45
C ALA A 98 11.55 1.01 0.49
N ALA A 99 12.44 2.00 0.52
CA ALA A 99 13.87 1.72 0.56
C ALA A 99 14.26 0.98 1.83
N ARG A 100 13.69 1.39 2.96
CA ARG A 100 13.98 0.73 4.23
C ARG A 100 13.48 -0.70 4.23
N ILE A 101 12.29 -0.92 3.68
CA ILE A 101 11.72 -2.26 3.64
C ILE A 101 12.57 -3.18 2.77
N LEU A 102 12.98 -2.71 1.60
CA LEU A 102 13.80 -3.50 0.72
C LEU A 102 15.16 -3.80 1.34
N PHE A 103 15.72 -2.84 2.04
CA PHE A 103 16.99 -3.05 2.75
C PHE A 103 16.82 -4.13 3.81
N ASP A 104 15.77 -4.07 4.59
CA ASP A 104 15.52 -5.04 5.65
C ASP A 104 15.32 -6.44 5.10
N LEU A 105 14.59 -6.55 4.00
CA LEU A 105 14.36 -7.87 3.39
C LEU A 105 15.64 -8.46 2.84
N ARG A 106 16.47 -7.62 2.21
CA ARG A 106 17.75 -8.08 1.68
C ARG A 106 18.68 -8.50 2.81
N LYS A 107 18.67 -7.74 3.89
CA LYS A 107 19.54 -8.03 5.01
C LYS A 107 19.24 -9.40 5.61
N HIS A 108 17.97 -9.77 5.67
CA HIS A 108 17.59 -11.06 6.21
C HIS A 108 17.97 -12.20 5.27
N SER A 109 18.02 -11.95 3.98
CA SER A 109 18.36 -12.99 3.02
C SER A 109 19.85 -13.30 3.00
N VAL A 110 20.68 -12.26 3.10
CA VAL A 110 22.12 -12.42 2.87
C VAL A 110 22.77 -13.36 3.87
N PRO A 111 22.55 -13.22 5.18
CA PRO A 111 23.18 -14.13 6.13
C PRO A 111 22.83 -15.59 5.89
N GLU A 112 21.59 -15.84 5.57
CA GLU A 112 21.13 -17.18 5.33
C GLU A 112 21.81 -17.78 4.13
N GLU A 113 21.91 -17.00 3.08
CA GLU A 113 22.55 -17.43 1.86
C GLU A 113 24.02 -17.70 2.06
N GLY A 114 24.69 -16.80 2.75
CA GLY A 114 26.10 -16.98 3.02
C GLY A 114 26.36 -18.20 3.85
N SER A 115 25.48 -18.46 4.80
CA SER A 115 25.63 -19.62 5.66
C SER A 115 25.57 -20.91 4.87
N ARG A 116 24.66 -21.00 3.93
CA ARG A 116 24.55 -22.20 3.14
C ARG A 116 25.77 -22.48 2.29
N ARG A 117 26.30 -21.42 1.73
CA ARG A 117 27.44 -21.60 0.85
C ARG A 117 28.72 -21.81 1.60
N GLY A 118 28.69 -21.55 2.87
CA GLY A 118 29.86 -21.72 3.68
C GLY A 118 30.29 -23.15 3.82
N ARG A 119 29.48 -24.09 3.40
CA ARG A 119 29.88 -25.48 3.42
C ARG A 119 30.70 -25.87 2.22
#